data_a24b38b01c6701072f4590290defe005
#
_entry.id   a24b38b01c6701072f4590290defe005
#
_cell.length_a   1.000
_cell.length_b   1.000
_cell.length_c   1.000
_cell.angle_alpha   90.00
_cell.angle_beta   90.00
_cell.angle_gamma   90.00
#
_symmetry.space_group_name_H-M   'P 1'
#
loop_
_entity.id
_entity.type
_entity.pdbx_description
1 polymer ?
#
loop_
_entity_poly.entity_id
_entity_poly.type
_entity_poly.pdbx_seq_one_letter_code
_entity_poly.pdbx_strand_id
1 'polypeptide(L)'
;MNKPNPASILKQISNYKDKELPPVHLWNPPLCENVEMKIDREGRWFFMNSPIGRERMVELFSKVLRLDEDGEYYLVTPVEKIRIE
;
A
#
# COMPACT_ATOMS: atom_id res chain seq x y z
N MET A 1 6.00 -16.96 -9.72
CA MET A 1 5.15 -16.18 -8.81
C MET A 1 5.36 -14.69 -9.02
N ASN A 2 4.28 -13.98 -9.19
CA ASN A 2 4.38 -12.55 -9.46
C ASN A 2 4.58 -11.78 -8.16
N LYS A 3 5.60 -10.94 -8.15
CA LYS A 3 5.76 -10.01 -7.05
C LYS A 3 4.73 -8.89 -7.18
N PRO A 4 4.21 -8.35 -6.08
CA PRO A 4 3.32 -7.21 -6.16
C PRO A 4 4.07 -6.01 -6.78
N ASN A 5 3.35 -5.21 -7.52
CA ASN A 5 3.85 -3.96 -8.06
C ASN A 5 2.74 -2.93 -7.92
N PRO A 6 3.03 -1.64 -8.11
CA PRO A 6 2.00 -0.63 -7.92
C PRO A 6 0.72 -0.87 -8.71
N ALA A 7 0.83 -1.36 -9.95
CA ALA A 7 -0.35 -1.60 -10.77
C ALA A 7 -1.19 -2.77 -10.22
N SER A 8 -0.56 -3.84 -9.75
CA SER A 8 -1.30 -4.98 -9.21
C SER A 8 -1.97 -4.62 -7.87
N ILE A 9 -1.29 -3.83 -7.05
CA ILE A 9 -1.87 -3.35 -5.80
C ILE A 9 -3.08 -2.46 -6.10
N LEU A 10 -2.94 -1.58 -7.07
CA LEU A 10 -4.03 -0.70 -7.48
C LEU A 10 -5.26 -1.49 -7.91
N LYS A 11 -5.07 -2.58 -8.65
CA LYS A 11 -6.18 -3.44 -9.06
C LYS A 11 -6.93 -4.04 -7.87
N GLN A 12 -6.20 -4.42 -6.83
CA GLN A 12 -6.81 -5.03 -5.65
C GLN A 12 -7.70 -4.06 -4.89
N ILE A 13 -7.38 -2.77 -4.94
CA ILE A 13 -8.10 -1.76 -4.16
C ILE A 13 -8.98 -0.85 -5.01
N SER A 14 -8.98 -1.00 -6.33
CA SER A 14 -9.74 -0.13 -7.23
C SER A 14 -11.25 -0.35 -7.17
N ASN A 15 -11.70 -1.43 -6.53
CA ASN A 15 -13.12 -1.69 -6.35
C ASN A 15 -13.78 -0.75 -5.34
N TYR A 16 -12.99 -0.04 -4.54
CA TYR A 16 -13.52 0.88 -3.54
C TYR A 16 -13.67 2.26 -4.14
N LYS A 17 -14.84 2.86 -3.92
CA LYS A 17 -15.12 4.19 -4.42
C LYS A 17 -14.34 5.24 -3.65
N ASP A 18 -14.12 6.40 -4.26
CA ASP A 18 -13.35 7.48 -3.65
C ASP A 18 -13.85 7.89 -2.26
N LYS A 19 -15.15 7.77 -2.04
CA LYS A 19 -15.76 8.16 -0.75
C LYS A 19 -15.76 7.06 0.29
N GLU A 20 -15.39 5.84 -0.10
CA GLU A 20 -15.39 4.71 0.81
C GLU A 20 -13.98 4.44 1.31
N LEU A 21 -13.84 4.25 2.60
CA LEU A 21 -12.57 3.81 3.17
C LEU A 21 -12.55 2.28 3.19
N PRO A 22 -11.57 1.65 2.56
CA PRO A 22 -11.46 0.20 2.61
C PRO A 22 -11.34 -0.30 4.05
N PRO A 23 -11.95 -1.43 4.39
CA PRO A 23 -11.92 -1.96 5.76
C PRO A 23 -10.60 -2.64 6.08
N VAL A 24 -9.50 -1.89 6.03
CA VAL A 24 -8.15 -2.45 6.21
C VAL A 24 -7.96 -3.12 7.56
N HIS A 25 -8.69 -2.70 8.58
CA HIS A 25 -8.60 -3.28 9.92
C HIS A 25 -9.15 -4.72 9.97
N LEU A 26 -9.93 -5.12 8.97
CA LEU A 26 -10.45 -6.48 8.87
C LEU A 26 -9.54 -7.41 8.08
N TRP A 27 -8.58 -6.86 7.38
CA TRP A 27 -7.69 -7.65 6.52
C TRP A 27 -6.46 -8.08 7.32
N ASN A 28 -6.14 -9.36 7.22
CA ASN A 28 -5.01 -9.91 7.96
C ASN A 28 -4.17 -10.79 7.03
N PRO A 29 -3.67 -10.22 5.93
CA PRO A 29 -2.91 -10.98 4.95
C PRO A 29 -1.47 -11.20 5.39
N PRO A 30 -0.75 -12.15 4.75
CA PRO A 30 0.65 -12.35 5.03
C PRO A 30 1.49 -11.17 4.57
N LEU A 31 2.62 -10.98 5.23
CA LEU A 31 3.58 -9.93 4.88
C LEU A 31 4.33 -10.32 3.60
N CYS A 32 4.44 -9.39 2.68
CA CYS A 32 5.28 -9.53 1.50
C CYS A 32 6.67 -9.00 1.81
N GLU A 33 7.65 -9.89 1.95
CA GLU A 33 8.96 -9.53 2.49
C GLU A 33 9.95 -8.96 1.49
N ASN A 34 9.83 -9.27 0.22
CA ASN A 34 10.82 -8.90 -0.78
C ASN A 34 10.46 -7.66 -1.58
N VAL A 35 9.65 -6.80 -0.99
CA VAL A 35 9.19 -5.58 -1.64
C VAL A 35 9.52 -4.40 -0.75
N GLU A 36 10.20 -3.40 -1.31
CA GLU A 36 10.51 -2.17 -0.61
C GLU A 36 9.55 -1.07 -1.05
N MET A 37 8.88 -0.46 -0.09
CA MET A 37 8.06 0.70 -0.33
C MET A 37 8.39 1.75 0.72
N LYS A 38 8.48 3.00 0.29
CA LYS A 38 8.97 4.06 1.13
C LYS A 38 8.19 5.35 0.88
N ILE A 39 7.95 6.09 1.96
CA ILE A 39 7.39 7.44 1.89
C ILE A 39 8.41 8.37 2.51
N ASP A 40 8.84 9.39 1.78
CA ASP A 40 9.84 10.34 2.31
C ASP A 40 9.16 11.44 3.13
N ARG A 41 9.97 12.37 3.63
CA ARG A 41 9.49 13.46 4.48
C ARG A 41 8.51 14.40 3.79
N GLU A 42 8.60 14.48 2.48
CA GLU A 42 7.74 15.36 1.68
C GLU A 42 6.48 14.65 1.20
N GLY A 43 6.28 13.39 1.62
CA GLY A 43 5.11 12.63 1.21
C GLY A 43 5.23 11.98 -0.14
N ARG A 44 6.44 11.87 -0.67
CA ARG A 44 6.66 11.19 -1.95
C ARG A 44 6.81 9.69 -1.73
N TRP A 45 6.12 8.94 -2.57
CA TRP A 45 6.10 7.48 -2.48
C TRP A 45 7.07 6.86 -3.48
N PHE A 46 7.77 5.82 -3.03
CA PHE A 46 8.73 5.08 -3.84
C PHE A 46 8.43 3.60 -3.75
N PHE A 47 8.56 2.92 -4.89
CA PHE A 47 8.46 1.47 -4.96
C PHE A 47 9.78 0.94 -5.51
N MET A 48 10.48 0.12 -4.74
CA MET A 48 11.79 -0.42 -5.14
C MET A 48 12.74 0.68 -5.59
N ASN A 49 12.77 1.78 -4.85
CA ASN A 49 13.57 2.98 -5.11
C ASN A 49 13.16 3.80 -6.33
N SER A 50 12.05 3.47 -6.97
CA SER A 50 11.52 4.25 -8.08
C SER A 50 10.34 5.09 -7.62
N PRO A 51 10.32 6.39 -7.94
CA PRO A 51 9.20 7.23 -7.51
C PRO A 51 7.90 6.83 -8.19
N ILE A 52 6.82 6.88 -7.41
CA ILE A 52 5.48 6.66 -7.92
C ILE A 52 4.94 8.05 -8.29
N GLY A 53 4.96 8.37 -9.58
CA GLY A 53 4.60 9.70 -10.06
C GLY A 53 3.12 9.94 -10.32
N ARG A 54 2.27 8.94 -10.05
CA ARG A 54 0.84 9.07 -10.31
C ARG A 54 0.10 9.48 -9.04
N GLU A 55 -0.38 10.72 -9.02
CA GLU A 55 -1.08 11.26 -7.85
C GLU A 55 -2.29 10.44 -7.44
N ARG A 56 -3.10 10.01 -8.43
CA ARG A 56 -4.29 9.22 -8.11
C ARG A 56 -3.95 7.87 -7.49
N MET A 57 -2.85 7.26 -7.92
CA MET A 57 -2.36 6.02 -7.33
C MET A 57 -1.95 6.24 -5.88
N VAL A 58 -1.23 7.33 -5.60
CA VAL A 58 -0.83 7.68 -4.24
C VAL A 58 -2.05 7.94 -3.37
N GLU A 59 -3.06 8.63 -3.88
CA GLU A 59 -4.30 8.85 -3.15
C GLU A 59 -4.97 7.55 -2.74
N LEU A 60 -5.06 6.60 -3.66
CA LEU A 60 -5.67 5.30 -3.38
C LEU A 60 -4.84 4.49 -2.39
N PHE A 61 -3.52 4.52 -2.54
CA PHE A 61 -2.64 3.81 -1.63
C PHE A 61 -2.74 4.36 -0.21
N SER A 62 -2.89 5.67 -0.06
CA SER A 62 -2.99 6.28 1.26
C SER A 62 -4.24 5.81 2.03
N LYS A 63 -5.26 5.38 1.31
CA LYS A 63 -6.49 4.86 1.94
C LYS A 63 -6.33 3.46 2.53
N VAL A 64 -5.30 2.74 2.11
CA VAL A 64 -5.03 1.39 2.63
C VAL A 64 -3.77 1.34 3.48
N LEU A 65 -3.26 2.50 3.85
CA LEU A 65 -2.14 2.62 4.78
C LEU A 65 -2.64 2.37 6.19
N ARG A 66 -1.96 1.49 6.93
CA ARG A 66 -2.39 1.10 8.27
C ARG A 66 -1.20 1.10 9.23
N LEU A 67 -1.42 1.64 10.43
CA LEU A 67 -0.45 1.56 11.51
C LEU A 67 -0.77 0.33 12.34
N ASP A 68 0.16 -0.60 12.42
CA ASP A 68 -0.03 -1.85 13.15
C ASP A 68 0.48 -1.74 14.59
N GLU A 69 0.21 -2.78 15.38
CA GLU A 69 0.57 -2.82 16.81
C GLU A 69 2.06 -2.76 17.07
N ASP A 70 2.87 -3.16 16.09
CA ASP A 70 4.34 -3.10 16.20
C ASP A 70 4.89 -1.69 16.00
N GLY A 71 4.03 -0.71 15.75
CA GLY A 71 4.44 0.67 15.52
C GLY A 71 4.88 0.95 14.09
N GLU A 72 4.74 -0.01 13.20
CA GLU A 72 5.12 0.13 11.80
C GLU A 72 3.92 0.38 10.91
N TYR A 73 4.14 1.12 9.83
CA TYR A 73 3.11 1.35 8.83
C TYR A 73 3.17 0.29 7.73
N TYR A 74 2.00 -0.11 7.27
CA TYR A 74 1.87 -1.11 6.21
C TYR A 74 0.87 -0.66 5.17
N LEU A 75 1.15 -0.98 3.92
CA LEU A 75 0.18 -0.88 2.84
C LEU A 75 -0.54 -2.23 2.80
N VAL A 76 -1.84 -2.24 3.06
CA VAL A 76 -2.59 -3.49 3.26
C VAL A 76 -3.63 -3.67 2.17
N THR A 77 -3.66 -4.86 1.59
CA THR A 77 -4.71 -5.29 0.65
C THR A 77 -5.34 -6.56 1.20
N PRO A 78 -6.43 -7.05 0.61
CA PRO A 78 -7.01 -8.32 1.08
C PRO A 78 -6.08 -9.52 1.00
N VAL A 79 -5.04 -9.47 0.15
CA VAL A 79 -4.21 -10.65 -0.09
C VAL A 79 -2.75 -10.49 0.36
N GLU A 80 -2.31 -9.27 0.65
CA GLU A 80 -0.92 -9.04 1.03
C GLU A 80 -0.75 -7.74 1.80
N LYS A 81 0.34 -7.62 2.56
CA LYS A 81 0.71 -6.34 3.16
C LYS A 81 2.18 -6.09 2.94
N ILE A 82 2.54 -4.82 2.78
CA ILE A 82 3.89 -4.37 2.50
C ILE A 82 4.29 -3.35 3.55
N ARG A 83 5.42 -3.57 4.21
CA ARG A 83 5.90 -2.62 5.21
C ARG A 83 6.40 -1.34 4.54
N ILE A 84 6.04 -0.20 5.10
CA ILE A 84 6.48 1.11 4.63
C ILE A 84 7.70 1.55 5.45
N GLU A 85 8.72 1.95 4.76
CA GLU A 85 9.93 2.48 5.38
C GLU A 85 9.86 3.99 5.56
#